data_d2191110e5c01016810f531c69096624
#
_entry.id   d2191110e5c01016810f531c69096624
#
_cell.length_a   1.000
_cell.length_b   1.000
_cell.length_c   1.000
_cell.angle_alpha   90.00
_cell.angle_beta   90.00
_cell.angle_gamma   90.00
#
_symmetry.space_group_name_H-M   'P 1'
#
loop_
_entity.id
_entity.type
_entity.pdbx_description
1 polymer ?
#
loop_
_entity_poly.entity_id
_entity_poly.type
_entity_poly.pdbx_seq_one_letter_code
_entity_poly.pdbx_strand_id
1 'polypeptide(L)'
;MQLHRRDQHPLGILKNAIYEYFDTNYSDKFNKFDDLCPLVSVKQNFDDVLVPEDHVSRSYNDTYYVDPQTVLRCHTSAHQAELLKNGNTHFLVTGDVYRRDSIDSTHYPVFHQMEGFRVFVPDEWEASGMDGTSFAAADLKKCLEGLACHLFGAVEMRWVDTYFPFTNPSFELEIYFKEKWMEVFGCGVTEQEILKRNGKPNNVAWAFGLGLERLAMVLFDIPDIRLFWSNDERFTSQFSKGQLGVKFKPFSKFPPCYKDISFWINESFTENNLCEVVIGIAGDLAEEVQLIDNFTNKKGMTSHCYRIAYRSMERSLTDDEINDLQWKVREQVQSKLEVVIR
;
A
#
# COMPACT_ATOMS: atom_id res chain seq x y z
N MET A 1 -11.23 10.50 -1.85
CA MET A 1 -10.56 11.67 -2.47
C MET A 1 -9.96 11.35 -3.85
N GLN A 2 -9.67 10.12 -4.18
CA GLN A 2 -9.13 9.68 -5.48
C GLN A 2 -7.90 10.50 -5.92
N LEU A 3 -6.90 10.60 -5.05
CA LEU A 3 -5.70 11.42 -5.28
C LEU A 3 -4.92 11.00 -6.53
N HIS A 4 -4.94 9.73 -6.87
CA HIS A 4 -4.33 9.17 -8.07
C HIS A 4 -4.97 9.65 -9.38
N ARG A 5 -6.16 10.26 -9.34
CA ARG A 5 -6.85 10.83 -10.51
C ARG A 5 -6.64 12.33 -10.68
N ARG A 6 -5.81 12.94 -9.83
CA ARG A 6 -5.49 14.37 -9.90
C ARG A 6 -4.15 14.54 -10.62
N ASP A 7 -4.16 15.08 -11.83
CA ASP A 7 -2.97 15.21 -12.70
C ASP A 7 -1.85 16.08 -12.10
N GLN A 8 -2.18 16.96 -11.17
CA GLN A 8 -1.24 17.84 -10.48
C GLN A 8 -0.90 17.33 -9.06
N HIS A 9 -1.28 16.11 -8.73
CA HIS A 9 -0.93 15.48 -7.47
C HIS A 9 0.20 14.46 -7.69
N PRO A 10 1.18 14.30 -6.78
CA PRO A 10 2.29 13.37 -6.97
C PRO A 10 1.86 11.94 -7.38
N LEU A 11 0.78 11.44 -6.78
CA LEU A 11 0.25 10.11 -7.12
C LEU A 11 -0.35 10.06 -8.54
N GLY A 12 -1.03 11.11 -8.96
CA GLY A 12 -1.56 11.22 -10.33
C GLY A 12 -0.44 11.36 -11.36
N ILE A 13 0.58 12.16 -11.05
CA ILE A 13 1.78 12.32 -11.91
C ILE A 13 2.47 10.97 -12.09
N LEU A 14 2.71 10.23 -11.01
CA LEU A 14 3.33 8.91 -11.07
C LEU A 14 2.47 7.91 -11.83
N LYS A 15 1.16 7.85 -11.55
CA LYS A 15 0.23 7.00 -12.30
C LYS A 15 0.28 7.28 -13.80
N ASN A 16 0.20 8.55 -14.18
CA ASN A 16 0.20 8.96 -15.60
C ASN A 16 1.54 8.59 -16.28
N ALA A 17 2.66 8.72 -15.60
CA ALA A 17 3.96 8.30 -16.13
C ALA A 17 4.04 6.77 -16.35
N ILE A 18 3.46 5.97 -15.44
CA ILE A 18 3.38 4.52 -15.63
C ILE A 18 2.45 4.20 -16.82
N TYR A 19 1.30 4.86 -16.92
CA TYR A 19 0.37 4.68 -18.04
C TYR A 19 1.04 5.01 -19.39
N GLU A 20 1.80 6.11 -19.46
CA GLU A 20 2.57 6.50 -20.65
C GLU A 20 3.60 5.43 -21.05
N TYR A 21 4.30 4.84 -20.07
CA TYR A 21 5.21 3.73 -20.33
C TYR A 21 4.50 2.55 -21.01
N PHE A 22 3.33 2.14 -20.51
CA PHE A 22 2.56 1.04 -21.09
C PHE A 22 2.01 1.38 -22.46
N ASP A 23 1.49 2.59 -22.67
CA ASP A 23 1.00 3.03 -23.98
C ASP A 23 2.10 3.00 -25.03
N THR A 24 3.27 3.54 -24.68
CA THR A 24 4.42 3.61 -25.60
C THR A 24 4.98 2.23 -25.93
N ASN A 25 5.14 1.34 -24.96
CA ASN A 25 5.85 0.07 -25.15
C ASN A 25 4.92 -1.09 -25.54
N TYR A 26 3.62 -0.98 -25.30
CA TYR A 26 2.63 -2.04 -25.56
C TYR A 26 1.51 -1.62 -26.51
N SER A 27 1.68 -0.51 -27.26
CA SER A 27 0.76 -0.06 -28.32
C SER A 27 -0.69 0.01 -27.85
N ASP A 28 -0.95 0.65 -26.70
CA ASP A 28 -2.29 0.85 -26.09
C ASP A 28 -3.08 -0.45 -25.83
N LYS A 29 -2.41 -1.58 -25.65
CA LYS A 29 -3.06 -2.87 -25.39
C LYS A 29 -3.64 -3.02 -23.98
N PHE A 30 -3.17 -2.21 -23.02
CA PHE A 30 -3.59 -2.31 -21.62
C PHE A 30 -4.80 -1.42 -21.35
N ASN A 31 -5.91 -2.04 -20.98
CA ASN A 31 -7.08 -1.34 -20.46
C ASN A 31 -6.77 -0.76 -19.08
N LYS A 32 -7.16 0.49 -18.84
CA LYS A 32 -6.88 1.22 -17.60
C LYS A 32 -8.15 1.38 -16.78
N PHE A 33 -8.09 0.97 -15.50
CA PHE A 33 -9.19 1.05 -14.56
C PHE A 33 -8.71 1.81 -13.32
N ASP A 34 -9.17 3.04 -13.14
CA ASP A 34 -8.77 3.90 -12.01
C ASP A 34 -9.95 4.47 -11.21
N ASP A 35 -11.15 3.93 -11.43
CA ASP A 35 -12.39 4.36 -10.81
C ASP A 35 -13.22 3.22 -10.18
N LEU A 36 -12.65 2.01 -10.08
CA LEU A 36 -13.34 0.87 -9.49
C LEU A 36 -13.64 1.09 -8.00
N CYS A 37 -14.87 0.73 -7.61
CA CYS A 37 -15.32 0.86 -6.22
C CYS A 37 -14.42 0.09 -5.25
N PRO A 38 -13.96 0.69 -4.15
CA PRO A 38 -13.11 0.00 -3.17
C PRO A 38 -13.88 -0.96 -2.26
N LEU A 39 -15.22 -0.91 -2.26
CA LEU A 39 -16.04 -1.90 -1.56
C LEU A 39 -16.11 -3.17 -2.39
N VAL A 40 -15.57 -4.26 -1.88
CA VAL A 40 -15.52 -5.56 -2.54
C VAL A 40 -16.01 -6.66 -1.61
N SER A 41 -16.39 -7.80 -2.17
CA SER A 41 -16.71 -8.97 -1.35
C SER A 41 -15.46 -9.59 -0.75
N VAL A 42 -15.60 -10.26 0.39
CA VAL A 42 -14.57 -11.12 1.00
C VAL A 42 -14.03 -12.11 -0.02
N LYS A 43 -14.91 -12.67 -0.86
CA LYS A 43 -14.55 -13.56 -1.95
C LYS A 43 -13.59 -12.90 -2.95
N GLN A 44 -13.91 -11.71 -3.44
CA GLN A 44 -13.04 -10.98 -4.38
C GLN A 44 -11.70 -10.61 -3.75
N ASN A 45 -11.71 -10.17 -2.49
CA ASN A 45 -10.50 -9.71 -1.83
C ASN A 45 -9.55 -10.84 -1.44
N PHE A 46 -10.06 -12.05 -1.20
CA PHE A 46 -9.26 -13.15 -0.67
C PHE A 46 -9.39 -14.45 -1.46
N ASP A 47 -10.59 -15.00 -1.65
CA ASP A 47 -10.78 -16.35 -2.19
C ASP A 47 -10.42 -16.42 -3.68
N ASP A 48 -10.80 -15.41 -4.45
CA ASP A 48 -10.54 -15.34 -5.89
C ASP A 48 -9.05 -15.16 -6.22
N VAL A 49 -8.27 -14.70 -5.24
CA VAL A 49 -6.81 -14.54 -5.33
C VAL A 49 -6.05 -15.51 -4.41
N LEU A 50 -6.71 -16.62 -4.02
CA LEU A 50 -6.12 -17.75 -3.31
C LEU A 50 -5.47 -17.42 -1.95
N VAL A 51 -5.85 -16.34 -1.31
CA VAL A 51 -5.38 -16.03 0.06
C VAL A 51 -5.94 -17.10 1.01
N PRO A 52 -5.09 -17.83 1.78
CA PRO A 52 -5.53 -18.87 2.70
C PRO A 52 -6.53 -18.35 3.75
N GLU A 53 -7.41 -19.25 4.25
CA GLU A 53 -8.42 -18.88 5.25
C GLU A 53 -7.81 -18.39 6.57
N ASP A 54 -6.65 -18.91 6.94
CA ASP A 54 -5.90 -18.58 8.15
C ASP A 54 -4.88 -17.45 7.96
N HIS A 55 -4.85 -16.83 6.78
CA HIS A 55 -3.90 -15.75 6.51
C HIS A 55 -4.21 -14.51 7.35
N VAL A 56 -3.16 -13.89 7.92
CA VAL A 56 -3.28 -12.72 8.82
C VAL A 56 -4.09 -11.58 8.20
N SER A 57 -3.95 -11.33 6.90
CA SER A 57 -4.68 -10.27 6.23
C SER A 57 -6.20 -10.42 6.24
N ARG A 58 -6.74 -11.61 6.58
CA ARG A 58 -8.18 -11.82 6.76
C ARG A 58 -8.67 -11.40 8.16
N SER A 59 -7.75 -11.12 9.06
CA SER A 59 -8.09 -10.68 10.41
C SER A 59 -8.81 -9.32 10.40
N TYR A 60 -9.77 -9.15 11.30
CA TYR A 60 -10.37 -7.85 11.59
C TYR A 60 -9.36 -6.83 12.14
N ASN A 61 -8.17 -7.29 12.56
CA ASN A 61 -7.08 -6.42 13.00
C ASN A 61 -6.27 -5.83 11.84
N ASP A 62 -6.39 -6.38 10.63
CA ASP A 62 -5.62 -5.97 9.46
C ASP A 62 -6.50 -5.42 8.34
N THR A 63 -7.74 -5.91 8.22
CA THR A 63 -8.68 -5.53 7.16
C THR A 63 -9.92 -4.82 7.72
N TYR A 64 -10.39 -3.80 7.00
CA TYR A 64 -11.62 -3.08 7.32
C TYR A 64 -12.84 -3.81 6.76
N TYR A 65 -13.57 -4.50 7.62
CA TYR A 65 -14.84 -5.14 7.32
C TYR A 65 -16.00 -4.16 7.49
N VAL A 66 -16.84 -4.03 6.46
CA VAL A 66 -18.11 -3.28 6.54
C VAL A 66 -19.19 -4.17 7.13
N ASP A 67 -19.20 -5.42 6.70
CA ASP A 67 -20.02 -6.52 7.21
C ASP A 67 -19.27 -7.85 6.99
N PRO A 68 -19.78 -9.02 7.46
CA PRO A 68 -19.07 -10.28 7.33
C PRO A 68 -18.75 -10.74 5.89
N GLN A 69 -19.38 -10.14 4.88
CA GLN A 69 -19.22 -10.48 3.45
C GLN A 69 -18.56 -9.36 2.63
N THR A 70 -18.43 -8.17 3.19
CA THR A 70 -17.98 -6.96 2.48
C THR A 70 -16.81 -6.30 3.21
N VAL A 71 -15.76 -5.98 2.46
CA VAL A 71 -14.57 -5.31 2.97
C VAL A 71 -14.22 -4.07 2.13
N LEU A 72 -13.46 -3.16 2.71
CA LEU A 72 -12.66 -2.23 1.92
C LEU A 72 -11.46 -3.02 1.39
N ARG A 73 -11.24 -3.01 0.06
CA ARG A 73 -10.16 -3.79 -0.57
C ARG A 73 -8.80 -3.46 0.07
N CYS A 74 -8.05 -4.49 0.41
CA CYS A 74 -6.70 -4.33 0.95
C CYS A 74 -5.60 -4.40 -0.14
N HIS A 75 -5.97 -4.69 -1.38
CA HIS A 75 -5.13 -4.66 -2.57
C HIS A 75 -5.99 -4.53 -3.84
N THR A 76 -5.37 -4.11 -4.93
CA THR A 76 -6.05 -3.96 -6.23
C THR A 76 -6.33 -5.29 -6.92
N SER A 77 -5.66 -6.37 -6.54
CA SER A 77 -5.89 -7.73 -7.07
C SER A 77 -7.30 -8.28 -6.80
N ALA A 78 -8.06 -7.66 -5.90
CA ALA A 78 -9.47 -7.97 -5.67
C ALA A 78 -10.34 -7.87 -6.94
N HIS A 79 -9.88 -7.14 -7.96
CA HIS A 79 -10.59 -6.96 -9.23
C HIS A 79 -10.17 -7.92 -10.35
N GLN A 80 -9.12 -8.75 -10.14
CA GLN A 80 -8.60 -9.65 -11.19
C GLN A 80 -9.68 -10.56 -11.77
N ALA A 81 -10.41 -11.27 -10.90
CA ALA A 81 -11.41 -12.24 -11.33
C ALA A 81 -12.56 -11.60 -12.12
N GLU A 82 -13.02 -10.44 -11.67
CA GLU A 82 -14.08 -9.68 -12.35
C GLU A 82 -13.63 -9.23 -13.74
N LEU A 83 -12.44 -8.64 -13.84
CA LEU A 83 -11.90 -8.14 -15.10
C LEU A 83 -11.63 -9.28 -16.09
N LEU A 84 -11.09 -10.41 -15.62
CA LEU A 84 -10.88 -11.60 -16.44
C LEU A 84 -12.20 -12.18 -16.98
N LYS A 85 -13.26 -12.25 -16.16
CA LYS A 85 -14.61 -12.69 -16.57
C LYS A 85 -15.22 -11.74 -17.59
N ASN A 86 -14.95 -10.45 -17.48
CA ASN A 86 -15.39 -9.43 -18.43
C ASN A 86 -14.55 -9.40 -19.73
N GLY A 87 -13.66 -10.39 -19.93
CA GLY A 87 -12.87 -10.56 -21.15
C GLY A 87 -11.60 -9.74 -21.23
N ASN A 88 -11.23 -9.03 -20.17
CA ASN A 88 -9.97 -8.27 -20.15
C ASN A 88 -8.79 -9.24 -20.00
N THR A 89 -7.77 -9.07 -20.84
CA THR A 89 -6.56 -9.89 -20.85
C THR A 89 -5.28 -9.09 -20.57
N HIS A 90 -5.34 -7.77 -20.75
CA HIS A 90 -4.25 -6.83 -20.48
C HIS A 90 -4.86 -5.64 -19.77
N PHE A 91 -4.53 -5.42 -18.49
CA PHE A 91 -5.10 -4.30 -17.76
C PHE A 91 -4.17 -3.75 -16.67
N LEU A 92 -4.39 -2.49 -16.37
CA LEU A 92 -3.84 -1.79 -15.21
C LEU A 92 -5.01 -1.39 -14.33
N VAL A 93 -4.94 -1.77 -13.05
CA VAL A 93 -5.91 -1.33 -12.03
C VAL A 93 -5.19 -0.41 -11.06
N THR A 94 -5.72 0.80 -10.89
CA THR A 94 -5.17 1.77 -9.93
C THR A 94 -6.27 2.22 -8.99
N GLY A 95 -5.99 2.24 -7.71
CA GLY A 95 -6.98 2.74 -6.74
C GLY A 95 -6.49 2.72 -5.31
N ASP A 96 -7.29 3.36 -4.48
CA ASP A 96 -7.13 3.37 -3.04
C ASP A 96 -7.32 1.96 -2.46
N VAL A 97 -6.47 1.62 -1.51
CA VAL A 97 -6.52 0.38 -0.72
C VAL A 97 -6.47 0.72 0.76
N TYR A 98 -6.98 -0.18 1.59
CA TYR A 98 -7.26 0.10 2.98
C TYR A 98 -6.71 -1.04 3.84
N ARG A 99 -5.81 -0.70 4.78
CA ARG A 99 -5.25 -1.64 5.74
C ARG A 99 -5.16 -0.99 7.11
N ARG A 100 -5.42 -1.76 8.14
CA ARG A 100 -5.05 -1.35 9.49
C ARG A 100 -3.57 -1.57 9.63
N ASP A 101 -2.86 -0.54 10.09
CA ASP A 101 -1.41 -0.57 10.15
C ASP A 101 -0.90 0.30 11.31
N SER A 102 0.41 0.21 11.57
CA SER A 102 1.11 1.11 12.48
C SER A 102 1.08 2.56 11.99
N ILE A 103 1.36 3.50 12.88
CA ILE A 103 1.43 4.94 12.56
C ILE A 103 2.89 5.35 12.53
N ASP A 104 3.39 5.68 11.35
CA ASP A 104 4.71 6.29 11.14
C ASP A 104 4.72 7.16 9.89
N SER A 105 5.89 7.68 9.50
CA SER A 105 6.02 8.54 8.32
C SER A 105 5.80 7.83 6.98
N THR A 106 5.69 6.50 6.97
CA THR A 106 5.61 5.67 5.75
C THR A 106 4.34 4.83 5.65
N HIS A 107 3.59 4.69 6.75
CA HIS A 107 2.34 3.93 6.82
C HIS A 107 1.15 4.84 7.06
N TYR A 108 0.07 4.57 6.36
CA TYR A 108 -1.19 5.28 6.46
C TYR A 108 -2.34 4.31 6.15
N PRO A 109 -3.47 4.37 6.85
CA PRO A 109 -4.57 3.40 6.70
C PRO A 109 -5.15 3.32 5.30
N VAL A 110 -4.99 4.38 4.53
CA VAL A 110 -5.42 4.49 3.14
C VAL A 110 -4.22 4.86 2.29
N PHE A 111 -3.92 4.05 1.29
CA PHE A 111 -2.88 4.34 0.31
C PHE A 111 -3.33 3.86 -1.06
N HIS A 112 -2.52 4.04 -2.09
CA HIS A 112 -2.89 3.69 -3.45
C HIS A 112 -1.96 2.60 -3.99
N GLN A 113 -2.56 1.63 -4.66
CA GLN A 113 -1.82 0.61 -5.40
C GLN A 113 -2.13 0.71 -6.89
N MET A 114 -1.17 0.31 -7.69
CA MET A 114 -1.39 -0.06 -9.08
C MET A 114 -1.00 -1.52 -9.26
N GLU A 115 -1.83 -2.24 -9.99
CA GLU A 115 -1.58 -3.59 -10.44
C GLU A 115 -1.59 -3.63 -11.98
N GLY A 116 -0.66 -4.39 -12.55
CA GLY A 116 -0.69 -4.75 -13.96
C GLY A 116 -0.89 -6.25 -14.11
N PHE A 117 -1.68 -6.64 -15.11
CA PHE A 117 -2.00 -8.02 -15.41
C PHE A 117 -1.95 -8.27 -16.92
N ARG A 118 -1.30 -9.36 -17.33
CA ARG A 118 -1.23 -9.76 -18.75
C ARG A 118 -1.43 -11.26 -18.91
N VAL A 119 -2.37 -11.64 -19.77
CA VAL A 119 -2.62 -13.03 -20.16
C VAL A 119 -1.99 -13.32 -21.52
N PHE A 120 -1.40 -14.49 -21.65
CA PHE A 120 -0.85 -15.03 -22.90
C PHE A 120 -1.64 -16.26 -23.35
N VAL A 121 -1.78 -16.40 -24.67
CA VAL A 121 -2.33 -17.60 -25.30
C VAL A 121 -1.21 -18.58 -25.67
N PRO A 122 -1.48 -19.89 -25.80
CA PRO A 122 -0.45 -20.90 -26.12
C PRO A 122 0.46 -20.55 -27.31
N ASP A 123 -0.11 -20.03 -28.38
CA ASP A 123 0.63 -19.67 -29.59
C ASP A 123 1.77 -18.66 -29.33
N GLU A 124 1.66 -17.82 -28.29
CA GLU A 124 2.67 -16.80 -27.97
C GLU A 124 3.96 -17.39 -27.40
N TRP A 125 3.87 -18.45 -26.59
CA TRP A 125 5.08 -19.07 -26.01
C TRP A 125 5.57 -20.31 -26.77
N GLU A 126 4.67 -21.07 -27.45
CA GLU A 126 5.05 -22.22 -28.24
C GLU A 126 6.01 -21.83 -29.37
N ALA A 127 5.78 -20.69 -30.01
CA ALA A 127 6.68 -20.15 -31.02
C ALA A 127 8.09 -19.80 -30.49
N SER A 128 8.23 -19.56 -29.20
CA SER A 128 9.51 -19.23 -28.55
C SER A 128 10.34 -20.47 -28.14
N GLY A 129 9.71 -21.65 -28.13
CA GLY A 129 10.31 -22.89 -27.64
C GLY A 129 10.47 -22.94 -26.11
N MET A 130 9.86 -22.02 -25.38
CA MET A 130 9.82 -21.98 -23.90
C MET A 130 8.53 -22.61 -23.39
N ASP A 131 8.54 -23.08 -22.13
CA ASP A 131 7.29 -23.33 -21.43
C ASP A 131 6.58 -22.01 -21.07
N GLY A 132 5.26 -22.06 -20.89
CA GLY A 132 4.46 -20.86 -20.67
C GLY A 132 4.85 -20.07 -19.42
N THR A 133 5.21 -20.78 -18.31
CA THR A 133 5.61 -20.12 -17.07
C THR A 133 6.93 -19.37 -17.23
N SER A 134 7.93 -19.98 -17.82
CA SER A 134 9.22 -19.34 -18.10
C SER A 134 9.07 -18.16 -19.07
N PHE A 135 8.22 -18.29 -20.09
CA PHE A 135 7.91 -17.21 -21.03
C PHE A 135 7.28 -16.02 -20.30
N ALA A 136 6.23 -16.25 -19.51
CA ALA A 136 5.55 -15.19 -18.78
C ALA A 136 6.48 -14.50 -17.77
N ALA A 137 7.34 -15.27 -17.06
CA ALA A 137 8.32 -14.71 -16.12
C ALA A 137 9.37 -13.85 -16.84
N ALA A 138 9.85 -14.26 -18.00
CA ALA A 138 10.83 -13.49 -18.79
C ALA A 138 10.22 -12.18 -19.31
N ASP A 139 9.00 -12.22 -19.85
CA ASP A 139 8.28 -11.04 -20.32
C ASP A 139 8.01 -10.05 -19.16
N LEU A 140 7.55 -10.57 -18.00
CA LEU A 140 7.33 -9.78 -16.79
C LEU A 140 8.60 -9.06 -16.34
N LYS A 141 9.72 -9.77 -16.24
CA LYS A 141 11.00 -9.20 -15.81
C LYS A 141 11.45 -8.09 -16.76
N LYS A 142 11.38 -8.32 -18.08
CA LYS A 142 11.68 -7.31 -19.08
C LYS A 142 10.78 -6.08 -18.97
N CYS A 143 9.48 -6.29 -18.76
CA CYS A 143 8.50 -5.22 -18.56
C CYS A 143 8.86 -4.35 -17.36
N LEU A 144 9.13 -4.96 -16.21
CA LEU A 144 9.36 -4.23 -14.97
C LEU A 144 10.75 -3.59 -14.89
N GLU A 145 11.78 -4.19 -15.48
CA GLU A 145 13.09 -3.56 -15.65
C GLU A 145 12.98 -2.29 -16.50
N GLY A 146 12.23 -2.36 -17.60
CA GLY A 146 11.94 -1.20 -18.44
C GLY A 146 11.17 -0.11 -17.72
N LEU A 147 10.16 -0.49 -16.93
CA LEU A 147 9.39 0.45 -16.11
C LEU A 147 10.25 1.11 -15.03
N ALA A 148 11.10 0.34 -14.35
CA ALA A 148 12.05 0.88 -13.36
C ALA A 148 13.01 1.89 -14.01
N CYS A 149 13.56 1.58 -15.17
CA CYS A 149 14.39 2.52 -15.93
C CYS A 149 13.63 3.79 -16.34
N HIS A 150 12.36 3.66 -16.74
CA HIS A 150 11.51 4.80 -17.09
C HIS A 150 11.29 5.75 -15.92
N LEU A 151 11.08 5.21 -14.72
CA LEU A 151 10.78 6.00 -13.52
C LEU A 151 12.04 6.54 -12.81
N PHE A 152 13.09 5.74 -12.72
CA PHE A 152 14.28 6.04 -11.91
C PHE A 152 15.54 6.34 -12.74
N GLY A 153 15.47 6.17 -14.07
CA GLY A 153 16.65 6.24 -14.93
C GLY A 153 17.52 4.98 -14.85
N ALA A 154 18.80 5.13 -15.18
CA ALA A 154 19.76 4.02 -15.08
C ALA A 154 20.09 3.73 -13.61
N VAL A 155 19.51 2.65 -13.07
CA VAL A 155 19.71 2.20 -11.69
C VAL A 155 20.15 0.74 -11.67
N GLU A 156 20.91 0.35 -10.65
CA GLU A 156 21.25 -1.05 -10.41
C GLU A 156 19.99 -1.78 -9.90
N MET A 157 19.74 -2.97 -10.43
CA MET A 157 18.55 -3.77 -10.14
C MET A 157 18.93 -5.17 -9.71
N ARG A 158 18.11 -5.76 -8.85
CA ARG A 158 18.20 -7.19 -8.51
C ARG A 158 16.81 -7.80 -8.36
N TRP A 159 16.72 -9.08 -8.67
CA TRP A 159 15.55 -9.90 -8.46
C TRP A 159 15.71 -10.70 -7.18
N VAL A 160 14.68 -10.70 -6.35
CA VAL A 160 14.61 -11.45 -5.10
C VAL A 160 13.43 -12.41 -5.20
N ASP A 161 13.66 -13.68 -4.90
CA ASP A 161 12.60 -14.67 -4.82
C ASP A 161 11.77 -14.42 -3.55
N THR A 162 10.46 -14.48 -3.69
CA THR A 162 9.52 -14.24 -2.59
C THR A 162 8.30 -15.16 -2.71
N TYR A 163 7.30 -14.96 -1.89
CA TYR A 163 6.05 -15.72 -1.93
C TYR A 163 4.83 -14.82 -1.84
N PHE A 164 3.94 -14.96 -2.83
CA PHE A 164 2.58 -14.42 -2.77
C PHE A 164 1.58 -15.54 -3.06
N PRO A 165 0.41 -15.59 -2.38
CA PRO A 165 -0.57 -16.68 -2.56
C PRO A 165 -1.10 -16.85 -3.99
N PHE A 166 -1.08 -15.77 -4.77
CA PHE A 166 -1.68 -15.69 -6.11
C PHE A 166 -0.68 -15.79 -7.26
N THR A 167 0.62 -15.96 -6.98
CA THR A 167 1.67 -16.12 -8.01
C THR A 167 2.64 -17.23 -7.69
N ASN A 168 3.14 -17.91 -8.74
CA ASN A 168 4.16 -18.96 -8.65
C ASN A 168 4.85 -19.13 -10.02
N PRO A 169 6.15 -18.77 -10.16
CA PRO A 169 7.03 -18.17 -9.17
C PRO A 169 6.65 -16.71 -8.83
N SER A 170 7.06 -16.28 -7.64
CA SER A 170 6.89 -14.91 -7.15
C SER A 170 8.24 -14.23 -7.00
N PHE A 171 8.29 -12.95 -7.32
CA PHE A 171 9.51 -12.15 -7.30
C PHE A 171 9.26 -10.76 -6.72
N GLU A 172 10.31 -10.16 -6.21
CA GLU A 172 10.41 -8.73 -5.95
C GLU A 172 11.51 -8.12 -6.81
N LEU A 173 11.24 -6.99 -7.46
CA LEU A 173 12.28 -6.18 -8.08
C LEU A 173 12.73 -5.13 -7.09
N GLU A 174 14.01 -5.17 -6.74
CA GLU A 174 14.65 -4.14 -5.96
C GLU A 174 15.60 -3.30 -6.81
N ILE A 175 15.66 -2.01 -6.52
CA ILE A 175 16.62 -1.08 -7.12
C ILE A 175 17.58 -0.55 -6.06
N TYR A 176 18.82 -0.28 -6.43
CA TYR A 176 19.76 0.44 -5.58
C TYR A 176 19.60 1.94 -5.82
N PHE A 177 18.99 2.63 -4.84
CA PHE A 177 18.67 4.03 -4.95
C PHE A 177 18.94 4.76 -3.63
N LYS A 178 19.61 5.93 -3.69
CA LYS A 178 20.00 6.70 -2.50
C LYS A 178 20.74 5.85 -1.45
N GLU A 179 21.75 5.12 -1.91
CA GLU A 179 22.65 4.31 -1.07
C GLU A 179 21.99 3.13 -0.33
N LYS A 180 20.81 2.67 -0.77
CA LYS A 180 20.15 1.49 -0.23
C LYS A 180 19.37 0.71 -1.28
N TRP A 181 19.20 -0.58 -1.03
CA TRP A 181 18.28 -1.41 -1.78
C TRP A 181 16.83 -1.11 -1.36
N MET A 182 15.96 -1.00 -2.33
CA MET A 182 14.56 -0.70 -2.12
C MET A 182 13.71 -1.56 -3.06
N GLU A 183 12.75 -2.28 -2.48
CA GLU A 183 11.69 -2.94 -3.24
C GLU A 183 10.82 -1.91 -3.96
N VAL A 184 10.59 -2.12 -5.25
CA VAL A 184 9.74 -1.27 -6.09
C VAL A 184 8.51 -2.00 -6.60
N PHE A 185 8.64 -3.30 -6.93
CA PHE A 185 7.54 -4.12 -7.44
C PHE A 185 7.54 -5.50 -6.79
N GLY A 186 6.37 -5.92 -6.29
CA GLY A 186 6.06 -7.32 -6.04
C GLY A 186 5.35 -7.91 -7.26
N CYS A 187 5.76 -9.09 -7.73
CA CYS A 187 5.23 -9.63 -8.98
C CYS A 187 5.38 -11.15 -9.10
N GLY A 188 4.82 -11.73 -10.14
CA GLY A 188 5.00 -13.15 -10.44
C GLY A 188 4.15 -13.66 -11.57
N VAL A 189 4.32 -14.95 -11.88
CA VAL A 189 3.44 -15.68 -12.80
C VAL A 189 2.18 -16.04 -12.02
N THR A 190 1.03 -15.68 -12.54
CA THR A 190 -0.27 -15.92 -11.89
C THR A 190 -0.50 -17.41 -11.68
N GLU A 191 -0.96 -17.79 -10.49
CA GLU A 191 -1.34 -19.17 -10.19
C GLU A 191 -2.37 -19.70 -11.19
N GLN A 192 -2.12 -20.87 -11.74
CA GLN A 192 -2.95 -21.48 -12.79
C GLN A 192 -4.40 -21.67 -12.36
N GLU A 193 -4.64 -21.89 -11.08
CA GLU A 193 -5.98 -22.04 -10.52
C GLU A 193 -6.84 -20.78 -10.71
N ILE A 194 -6.25 -19.59 -10.62
CA ILE A 194 -6.94 -18.31 -10.88
C ILE A 194 -7.43 -18.26 -12.33
N LEU A 195 -6.56 -18.63 -13.28
CA LEU A 195 -6.92 -18.62 -14.70
C LEU A 195 -7.99 -19.64 -15.03
N LYS A 196 -7.90 -20.86 -14.46
CA LYS A 196 -8.92 -21.92 -14.62
C LYS A 196 -10.28 -21.47 -14.14
N ARG A 197 -10.37 -20.90 -12.92
CA ARG A 197 -11.63 -20.40 -12.34
C ARG A 197 -12.25 -19.28 -13.16
N ASN A 198 -11.45 -18.57 -13.96
CA ASN A 198 -11.90 -17.48 -14.82
C ASN A 198 -11.96 -17.86 -16.32
N GLY A 199 -12.10 -19.16 -16.64
CA GLY A 199 -12.36 -19.66 -17.98
C GLY A 199 -11.17 -19.66 -18.93
N LYS A 200 -9.94 -19.61 -18.39
CA LYS A 200 -8.69 -19.56 -19.17
C LYS A 200 -7.70 -20.67 -18.78
N PRO A 201 -8.14 -21.97 -18.84
CA PRO A 201 -7.34 -23.08 -18.30
C PRO A 201 -6.03 -23.35 -19.06
N ASN A 202 -5.94 -22.92 -20.32
CA ASN A 202 -4.79 -23.17 -21.18
C ASN A 202 -3.88 -21.92 -21.33
N ASN A 203 -4.20 -20.84 -20.65
CA ASN A 203 -3.43 -19.60 -20.70
C ASN A 203 -2.42 -19.54 -19.55
N VAL A 204 -1.40 -18.70 -19.71
CA VAL A 204 -0.54 -18.26 -18.63
C VAL A 204 -0.67 -16.75 -18.48
N ALA A 205 -0.36 -16.23 -17.31
CA ALA A 205 -0.43 -14.79 -17.07
C ALA A 205 0.65 -14.36 -16.09
N TRP A 206 0.98 -13.09 -16.13
CA TRP A 206 1.74 -12.46 -15.07
C TRP A 206 0.95 -11.32 -14.42
N ALA A 207 1.31 -11.02 -13.17
CA ALA A 207 0.82 -9.88 -12.43
C ALA A 207 1.96 -9.18 -11.70
N PHE A 208 1.84 -7.86 -11.54
CA PHE A 208 2.68 -7.09 -10.64
C PHE A 208 1.84 -6.10 -9.84
N GLY A 209 2.33 -5.75 -8.65
CA GLY A 209 1.75 -4.72 -7.81
C GLY A 209 2.81 -3.74 -7.29
N LEU A 210 2.41 -2.49 -7.10
CA LEU A 210 3.23 -1.45 -6.50
C LEU A 210 2.40 -0.50 -5.64
N GLY A 211 3.00 0.03 -4.57
CA GLY A 211 2.44 1.10 -3.76
C GLY A 211 2.84 2.46 -4.33
N LEU A 212 1.85 3.27 -4.74
CA LEU A 212 2.14 4.57 -5.36
C LEU A 212 2.80 5.56 -4.40
N GLU A 213 2.36 5.61 -3.13
CA GLU A 213 2.94 6.51 -2.13
C GLU A 213 4.41 6.21 -1.89
N ARG A 214 4.78 4.93 -1.73
CA ARG A 214 6.17 4.53 -1.50
C ARG A 214 7.10 5.00 -2.61
N LEU A 215 6.68 4.80 -3.87
CA LEU A 215 7.46 5.27 -5.03
C LEU A 215 7.45 6.79 -5.15
N ALA A 216 6.31 7.43 -4.92
CA ALA A 216 6.20 8.89 -4.98
C ALA A 216 7.04 9.58 -3.89
N MET A 217 7.06 9.04 -2.65
CA MET A 217 7.94 9.56 -1.59
C MET A 217 9.41 9.58 -2.02
N VAL A 218 9.85 8.51 -2.69
CA VAL A 218 11.24 8.39 -3.16
C VAL A 218 11.52 9.27 -4.36
N LEU A 219 10.60 9.27 -5.37
CA LEU A 219 10.78 10.03 -6.61
C LEU A 219 10.71 11.54 -6.39
N PHE A 220 9.82 12.00 -5.52
CA PHE A 220 9.60 13.43 -5.27
C PHE A 220 10.28 13.94 -4.00
N ASP A 221 11.04 13.11 -3.26
CA ASP A 221 11.65 13.45 -1.97
C ASP A 221 10.63 13.90 -0.90
N ILE A 222 9.46 13.28 -0.88
CA ILE A 222 8.42 13.56 0.12
C ILE A 222 8.73 12.74 1.39
N PRO A 223 8.96 13.39 2.55
CA PRO A 223 9.47 12.69 3.73
C PRO A 223 8.40 12.01 4.58
N ASP A 224 7.13 12.32 4.35
CA ASP A 224 6.02 11.86 5.19
C ASP A 224 4.78 11.61 4.34
N ILE A 225 4.21 10.39 4.47
CA ILE A 225 3.05 9.93 3.70
C ILE A 225 1.81 10.82 3.91
N ARG A 226 1.67 11.45 5.08
CA ARG A 226 0.55 12.33 5.40
C ARG A 226 0.48 13.57 4.52
N LEU A 227 1.62 13.99 3.94
CA LEU A 227 1.67 15.13 3.01
C LEU A 227 0.83 14.91 1.76
N PHE A 228 0.65 13.67 1.29
CA PHE A 228 -0.23 13.40 0.16
C PHE A 228 -1.69 13.77 0.42
N TRP A 229 -2.11 13.78 1.68
CA TRP A 229 -3.47 14.10 2.10
C TRP A 229 -3.66 15.57 2.48
N SER A 230 -2.57 16.35 2.46
CA SER A 230 -2.61 17.78 2.78
C SER A 230 -3.29 18.57 1.65
N ASN A 231 -4.12 19.54 2.04
CA ASN A 231 -4.65 20.56 1.16
C ASN A 231 -3.84 21.86 1.20
N ASP A 232 -2.68 21.86 1.85
CA ASP A 232 -1.83 23.04 1.96
C ASP A 232 -1.29 23.46 0.59
N GLU A 233 -1.56 24.69 0.18
CA GLU A 233 -1.11 25.23 -1.10
C GLU A 233 0.42 25.23 -1.24
N ARG A 234 1.16 25.33 -0.14
CA ARG A 234 2.62 25.25 -0.12
C ARG A 234 3.14 23.86 -0.53
N PHE A 235 2.33 22.80 -0.33
CA PHE A 235 2.60 21.46 -0.84
C PHE A 235 2.11 21.32 -2.28
N THR A 236 0.81 21.57 -2.50
CA THR A 236 0.15 21.25 -3.77
C THR A 236 0.68 22.07 -4.95
N SER A 237 1.02 23.35 -4.72
CA SER A 237 1.55 24.23 -5.77
C SER A 237 2.91 23.78 -6.32
N GLN A 238 3.71 23.03 -5.56
CA GLN A 238 5.00 22.52 -6.02
C GLN A 238 4.87 21.52 -7.16
N PHE A 239 3.73 20.86 -7.27
CA PHE A 239 3.45 19.84 -8.29
C PHE A 239 2.54 20.33 -9.42
N SER A 240 2.21 21.61 -9.45
CA SER A 240 1.26 22.22 -10.40
C SER A 240 1.59 22.01 -11.87
N LYS A 241 2.85 21.73 -12.22
CA LYS A 241 3.28 21.44 -13.60
C LYS A 241 3.03 20.00 -14.03
N GLY A 242 2.64 19.09 -13.12
CA GLY A 242 2.35 17.70 -13.44
C GLY A 242 3.55 16.90 -13.97
N GLN A 243 4.78 17.20 -13.52
CA GLN A 243 6.01 16.62 -14.09
C GLN A 243 6.70 15.68 -13.11
N LEU A 244 7.18 14.52 -13.60
CA LEU A 244 8.19 13.73 -12.92
C LEU A 244 9.48 14.55 -12.73
N GLY A 245 10.22 14.26 -11.65
CA GLY A 245 11.50 14.93 -11.39
C GLY A 245 11.40 16.20 -10.54
N VAL A 246 10.20 16.70 -10.26
CA VAL A 246 10.01 17.74 -9.24
C VAL A 246 10.40 17.17 -7.88
N LYS A 247 11.25 17.91 -7.13
CA LYS A 247 11.62 17.52 -5.77
C LYS A 247 10.87 18.39 -4.77
N PHE A 248 10.25 17.75 -3.78
CA PHE A 248 9.57 18.45 -2.71
C PHE A 248 10.55 19.30 -1.90
N LYS A 249 10.18 20.55 -1.67
CA LYS A 249 10.93 21.46 -0.80
C LYS A 249 10.15 21.65 0.49
N PRO A 250 10.72 21.28 1.64
CA PRO A 250 10.09 21.51 2.93
C PRO A 250 9.78 22.99 3.14
N PHE A 251 8.54 23.32 3.47
CA PHE A 251 8.11 24.70 3.69
C PHE A 251 8.05 25.07 5.17
N SER A 252 7.94 24.10 6.07
CA SER A 252 7.99 24.31 7.52
C SER A 252 8.36 23.03 8.24
N LYS A 253 9.14 23.15 9.33
CA LYS A 253 9.43 22.07 10.26
C LYS A 253 9.03 22.49 11.66
N PHE A 254 7.81 22.17 12.07
CA PHE A 254 7.42 22.34 13.45
C PHE A 254 7.90 21.13 14.28
N PRO A 255 8.37 21.34 15.52
CA PRO A 255 8.82 20.24 16.35
C PRO A 255 7.64 19.34 16.74
N PRO A 256 7.85 18.01 16.85
CA PRO A 256 6.83 17.10 17.38
C PRO A 256 6.64 17.33 18.88
N CYS A 257 5.41 17.11 19.35
CA CYS A 257 5.07 17.04 20.76
C CYS A 257 4.92 15.57 21.17
N TYR A 258 5.67 15.10 22.15
CA TYR A 258 5.64 13.72 22.61
C TYR A 258 4.76 13.57 23.83
N LYS A 259 3.90 12.57 23.83
CA LYS A 259 3.09 12.15 24.98
C LYS A 259 3.15 10.64 25.12
N ASP A 260 3.30 10.19 26.36
CA ASP A 260 3.36 8.77 26.67
C ASP A 260 2.02 8.29 27.25
N ILE A 261 1.67 7.04 26.93
CA ILE A 261 0.52 6.34 27.49
C ILE A 261 0.96 4.96 27.92
N SER A 262 0.71 4.62 29.19
CA SER A 262 1.03 3.31 29.74
C SER A 262 -0.24 2.62 30.23
N PHE A 263 -0.36 1.31 29.95
CA PHE A 263 -1.51 0.51 30.36
C PHE A 263 -1.15 -0.96 30.50
N TRP A 264 -1.93 -1.69 31.29
CA TRP A 264 -1.86 -3.14 31.36
C TRP A 264 -2.62 -3.72 30.18
N ILE A 265 -1.94 -4.54 29.36
CA ILE A 265 -2.56 -5.18 28.18
C ILE A 265 -3.40 -6.39 28.62
N ASN A 266 -4.39 -6.73 27.80
CA ASN A 266 -5.19 -7.95 27.88
C ASN A 266 -4.86 -8.88 26.68
N GLU A 267 -5.48 -10.06 26.63
CA GLU A 267 -5.24 -11.05 25.57
C GLU A 267 -5.70 -10.60 24.18
N SER A 268 -6.66 -9.68 24.10
CA SER A 268 -7.20 -9.15 22.85
C SER A 268 -6.48 -7.91 22.35
N PHE A 269 -5.52 -7.37 23.09
CA PHE A 269 -4.77 -6.17 22.72
C PHE A 269 -3.90 -6.42 21.51
N THR A 270 -3.97 -5.53 20.52
CA THR A 270 -3.02 -5.43 19.41
C THR A 270 -2.58 -3.98 19.22
N GLU A 271 -1.36 -3.78 18.74
CA GLU A 271 -0.84 -2.44 18.42
C GLU A 271 -1.69 -1.75 17.35
N ASN A 272 -2.14 -2.49 16.35
CA ASN A 272 -3.01 -1.94 15.29
C ASN A 272 -4.32 -1.37 15.87
N ASN A 273 -4.92 -2.02 16.86
CA ASN A 273 -6.12 -1.49 17.51
C ASN A 273 -5.83 -0.20 18.32
N LEU A 274 -4.65 -0.10 18.94
CA LEU A 274 -4.21 1.15 19.58
C LEU A 274 -4.05 2.26 18.53
N CYS A 275 -3.38 1.97 17.41
CA CYS A 275 -3.18 2.91 16.33
C CYS A 275 -4.52 3.40 15.74
N GLU A 276 -5.49 2.50 15.54
CA GLU A 276 -6.84 2.88 15.11
C GLU A 276 -7.55 3.86 16.06
N VAL A 277 -7.40 3.64 17.37
CA VAL A 277 -7.96 4.57 18.37
C VAL A 277 -7.25 5.92 18.29
N VAL A 278 -5.93 5.93 18.20
CA VAL A 278 -5.13 7.16 18.10
C VAL A 278 -5.46 7.94 16.84
N ILE A 279 -5.49 7.29 15.67
CA ILE A 279 -5.88 7.92 14.39
C ILE A 279 -7.32 8.45 14.45
N GLY A 280 -8.23 7.68 15.01
CA GLY A 280 -9.64 8.08 15.10
C GLY A 280 -9.87 9.38 15.92
N ILE A 281 -8.93 9.74 16.79
CA ILE A 281 -9.00 10.93 17.65
C ILE A 281 -8.10 12.05 17.15
N ALA A 282 -6.85 11.72 16.86
CA ALA A 282 -5.82 12.70 16.50
C ALA A 282 -5.76 12.98 15.00
N GLY A 283 -6.30 12.08 14.16
CA GLY A 283 -6.20 12.18 12.71
C GLY A 283 -4.74 12.33 12.28
N ASP A 284 -4.50 13.22 11.33
CA ASP A 284 -3.18 13.48 10.75
C ASP A 284 -2.19 14.17 11.71
N LEU A 285 -2.63 14.53 12.92
CA LEU A 285 -1.71 15.02 13.95
C LEU A 285 -0.86 13.90 14.58
N ALA A 286 -1.31 12.65 14.54
CA ALA A 286 -0.52 11.51 14.96
C ALA A 286 0.55 11.18 13.91
N GLU A 287 1.81 11.47 14.23
CA GLU A 287 2.96 11.22 13.35
C GLU A 287 3.55 9.82 13.55
N GLU A 288 3.59 9.38 14.79
CA GLU A 288 4.21 8.11 15.18
C GLU A 288 3.60 7.60 16.49
N VAL A 289 3.45 6.28 16.58
CA VAL A 289 3.14 5.56 17.82
C VAL A 289 4.21 4.49 18.01
N GLN A 290 5.02 4.61 19.05
CA GLN A 290 6.16 3.74 19.29
C GLN A 290 6.08 3.07 20.67
N LEU A 291 6.23 1.76 20.71
CA LEU A 291 6.43 1.04 21.98
C LEU A 291 7.79 1.39 22.55
N ILE A 292 7.82 2.07 23.71
CA ILE A 292 9.05 2.50 24.37
C ILE A 292 9.40 1.68 25.62
N ASP A 293 8.43 0.98 26.20
CA ASP A 293 8.65 0.13 27.36
C ASP A 293 7.65 -1.04 27.39
N ASN A 294 8.16 -2.21 27.79
CA ASN A 294 7.39 -3.44 27.96
C ASN A 294 7.81 -4.10 29.28
N PHE A 295 6.92 -4.11 30.26
CA PHE A 295 7.20 -4.59 31.61
C PHE A 295 6.20 -5.65 32.03
N THR A 296 6.69 -6.81 32.50
CA THR A 296 5.86 -7.85 33.10
C THR A 296 6.10 -7.91 34.61
N ASN A 297 5.05 -7.80 35.40
CA ASN A 297 5.11 -7.85 36.85
C ASN A 297 5.23 -9.31 37.38
N LYS A 298 5.49 -9.45 38.67
CA LYS A 298 5.61 -10.75 39.35
C LYS A 298 4.32 -11.60 39.31
N LYS A 299 3.17 -11.00 38.96
CA LYS A 299 1.87 -11.68 38.83
C LYS A 299 1.58 -12.10 37.40
N GLY A 300 2.51 -11.91 36.47
CA GLY A 300 2.37 -12.26 35.04
C GLY A 300 1.60 -11.24 34.20
N MET A 301 1.20 -10.08 34.76
CA MET A 301 0.56 -9.03 33.99
C MET A 301 1.62 -8.22 33.25
N THR A 302 1.37 -7.95 31.99
CA THR A 302 2.26 -7.15 31.11
C THR A 302 1.71 -5.75 30.90
N SER A 303 2.57 -4.76 31.10
CA SER A 303 2.27 -3.34 30.84
C SER A 303 3.10 -2.86 29.67
N HIS A 304 2.46 -2.20 28.72
CA HIS A 304 3.13 -1.49 27.62
C HIS A 304 3.11 0.01 27.88
N CYS A 305 4.16 0.69 27.44
CA CYS A 305 4.22 2.14 27.37
C CYS A 305 4.47 2.54 25.91
N TYR A 306 3.53 3.28 25.33
CA TYR A 306 3.66 3.81 23.99
C TYR A 306 3.91 5.32 24.03
N ARG A 307 4.84 5.77 23.23
CA ARG A 307 5.08 7.18 22.92
C ARG A 307 4.32 7.56 21.67
N ILE A 308 3.52 8.60 21.75
CA ILE A 308 2.82 9.19 20.61
C ILE A 308 3.49 10.51 20.26
N ALA A 309 3.94 10.65 19.03
CA ALA A 309 4.44 11.90 18.48
C ALA A 309 3.29 12.62 17.79
N TYR A 310 2.96 13.82 18.24
CA TYR A 310 1.99 14.69 17.59
C TYR A 310 2.71 15.81 16.86
N ARG A 311 2.41 15.98 15.57
CA ARG A 311 2.95 17.07 14.75
C ARG A 311 1.91 17.54 13.74
N SER A 312 1.81 18.86 13.57
CA SER A 312 1.13 19.46 12.43
C SER A 312 2.15 19.84 11.34
N MET A 313 1.79 19.57 10.07
CA MET A 313 2.56 20.03 8.93
C MET A 313 2.34 21.52 8.64
N GLU A 314 1.30 22.13 9.22
CA GLU A 314 0.82 23.46 8.90
C GLU A 314 1.14 24.50 9.96
N ARG A 315 1.27 24.12 11.24
CA ARG A 315 1.46 25.03 12.37
C ARG A 315 2.10 24.39 13.59
N SER A 316 2.57 25.19 14.52
CA SER A 316 2.90 24.70 15.86
C SER A 316 1.63 24.32 16.63
N LEU A 317 1.70 23.24 17.38
CA LEU A 317 0.62 22.80 18.29
C LEU A 317 0.87 23.43 19.66
N THR A 318 -0.20 23.84 20.34
CA THR A 318 -0.11 24.36 21.71
C THR A 318 -0.13 23.21 22.72
N ASP A 319 0.41 23.44 23.90
CA ASP A 319 0.41 22.44 24.99
C ASP A 319 -1.02 22.08 25.41
N ASP A 320 -1.94 23.05 25.45
CA ASP A 320 -3.33 22.80 25.81
C ASP A 320 -4.03 21.89 24.80
N GLU A 321 -3.87 22.19 23.49
CA GLU A 321 -4.42 21.31 22.43
C GLU A 321 -3.92 19.88 22.54
N ILE A 322 -2.61 19.71 22.77
CA ILE A 322 -2.01 18.38 22.89
C ILE A 322 -2.43 17.67 24.16
N ASN A 323 -2.57 18.38 25.27
CA ASN A 323 -3.03 17.79 26.53
C ASN A 323 -4.50 17.33 26.42
N ASP A 324 -5.37 18.13 25.80
CA ASP A 324 -6.77 17.76 25.56
C ASP A 324 -6.89 16.56 24.60
N LEU A 325 -6.06 16.53 23.56
CA LEU A 325 -6.00 15.44 22.62
C LEU A 325 -5.56 14.13 23.29
N GLN A 326 -4.45 14.21 24.05
CA GLN A 326 -3.92 13.05 24.80
C GLN A 326 -4.91 12.53 25.84
N TRP A 327 -5.66 13.42 26.49
CA TRP A 327 -6.70 13.02 27.43
C TRP A 327 -7.80 12.20 26.75
N LYS A 328 -8.29 12.66 25.60
CA LYS A 328 -9.28 11.93 24.79
C LYS A 328 -8.75 10.58 24.32
N VAL A 329 -7.48 10.51 23.90
CA VAL A 329 -6.81 9.26 23.53
C VAL A 329 -6.83 8.28 24.71
N ARG A 330 -6.43 8.72 25.91
CA ARG A 330 -6.42 7.87 27.10
C ARG A 330 -7.80 7.31 27.44
N GLU A 331 -8.84 8.14 27.43
CA GLU A 331 -10.22 7.71 27.69
C GLU A 331 -10.69 6.67 26.68
N GLN A 332 -10.44 6.90 25.39
CA GLN A 332 -10.88 6.00 24.33
C GLN A 332 -10.06 4.70 24.29
N VAL A 333 -8.75 4.74 24.56
CA VAL A 333 -7.92 3.55 24.69
C VAL A 333 -8.43 2.65 25.82
N GLN A 334 -8.71 3.24 27.01
CA GLN A 334 -9.26 2.49 28.13
C GLN A 334 -10.62 1.88 27.79
N SER A 335 -11.51 2.65 27.16
CA SER A 335 -12.89 2.24 26.87
C SER A 335 -12.99 1.22 25.74
N LYS A 336 -12.28 1.44 24.64
CA LYS A 336 -12.40 0.61 23.43
C LYS A 336 -11.54 -0.64 23.44
N LEU A 337 -10.38 -0.57 24.10
CA LEU A 337 -9.44 -1.70 24.19
C LEU A 337 -9.58 -2.47 25.49
N GLU A 338 -10.47 -2.04 26.39
CA GLU A 338 -10.72 -2.66 27.68
C GLU A 338 -9.44 -2.87 28.50
N VAL A 339 -8.48 -1.95 28.36
CA VAL A 339 -7.19 -1.96 29.07
C VAL A 339 -7.23 -1.08 30.30
N VAL A 340 -6.35 -1.33 31.26
CA VAL A 340 -6.23 -0.53 32.49
C VAL A 340 -5.08 0.43 32.37
N ILE A 341 -5.38 1.73 32.29
CA ILE A 341 -4.37 2.80 32.24
C ILE A 341 -3.53 2.78 33.53
N ARG A 342 -2.22 3.01 33.37
CA ARG A 342 -1.24 3.03 34.45
C ARG A 342 -0.75 4.45 34.74
#